data_fffb70ed40f0060d77ca9662f6336be8
#
_entry.id   fffb70ed40f0060d77ca9662f6336be8
#
_cell.length_a   1.000
_cell.length_b   1.000
_cell.length_c   1.000
_cell.angle_alpha   90.00
_cell.angle_beta   90.00
_cell.angle_gamma   90.00
#
_symmetry.space_group_name_H-M   'P 1'
#
loop_
_entity.id
_entity.type
_entity.pdbx_description
1 polymer ?
#
loop_
_entity_poly.entity_id
_entity_poly.type
_entity_poly.pdbx_seq_one_letter_code
_entity_poly.pdbx_strand_id
1 'polypeptide(L)'
;MTSTEPSPANTPADSALCAALTTEHAVIYGYGVVSAHCQPDVNALVSFALNQHRQRRDQVIAMLAGRSVSAPVAAAGYQLPFPVNNPTDATSLATRMEKDTEVAWRAVIEQAQTPEDRKFGVTALTQSAVLAARWNQVLGVNPITTAFPGAD
;
A
#
# COMPACT_ATOMS: atom_id res chain seq x y z
N MET A 1 -13.00 -1.84 -34.93
CA MET A 1 -12.31 -1.47 -33.66
C MET A 1 -11.90 -2.75 -32.96
N THR A 2 -10.64 -3.07 -32.97
CA THR A 2 -10.12 -4.20 -32.19
C THR A 2 -9.97 -3.73 -30.75
N SER A 3 -10.92 -4.10 -29.90
CA SER A 3 -10.73 -4.01 -28.45
C SER A 3 -9.61 -4.96 -28.09
N THR A 4 -8.44 -4.43 -27.80
CA THR A 4 -7.36 -5.24 -27.24
C THR A 4 -7.77 -5.60 -25.81
N GLU A 5 -8.13 -6.85 -25.60
CA GLU A 5 -8.39 -7.33 -24.25
C GLU A 5 -7.13 -7.18 -23.38
N PRO A 6 -7.28 -6.81 -22.10
CA PRO A 6 -6.14 -6.73 -21.20
C PRO A 6 -5.43 -8.08 -21.08
N SER A 7 -4.12 -8.05 -21.09
CA SER A 7 -3.26 -9.23 -20.96
C SER A 7 -2.63 -9.32 -19.58
N PRO A 8 -2.23 -10.51 -19.11
CA PRO A 8 -1.41 -10.62 -17.89
C PRO A 8 -0.13 -9.81 -18.01
N ALA A 9 0.39 -9.36 -16.86
CA ALA A 9 1.70 -8.71 -16.80
C ALA A 9 2.79 -9.64 -17.33
N ASN A 10 3.61 -9.14 -18.27
CA ASN A 10 4.67 -9.90 -18.91
C ASN A 10 6.05 -9.25 -18.79
N THR A 11 6.15 -8.12 -18.13
CA THR A 11 7.42 -7.45 -17.84
C THR A 11 7.65 -7.36 -16.33
N PRO A 12 8.91 -7.28 -15.86
CA PRO A 12 9.19 -7.08 -14.44
C PRO A 12 8.58 -5.81 -13.89
N ALA A 13 8.54 -4.73 -14.68
CA ALA A 13 7.94 -3.45 -14.27
C ALA A 13 6.42 -3.59 -14.05
N ASP A 14 5.69 -4.20 -14.98
CA ASP A 14 4.24 -4.39 -14.85
C ASP A 14 3.92 -5.42 -13.75
N SER A 15 4.73 -6.45 -13.59
CA SER A 15 4.58 -7.43 -12.50
C SER A 15 4.75 -6.78 -11.13
N ALA A 16 5.73 -5.91 -10.96
CA ALA A 16 5.93 -5.17 -9.73
C ALA A 16 4.75 -4.21 -9.44
N LEU A 17 4.24 -3.56 -10.47
CA LEU A 17 3.07 -2.66 -10.35
C LEU A 17 1.81 -3.44 -9.97
N CYS A 18 1.58 -4.61 -10.54
CA CYS A 18 0.49 -5.51 -10.16
C CYS A 18 0.63 -5.99 -8.71
N ALA A 19 1.85 -6.35 -8.28
CA ALA A 19 2.11 -6.76 -6.91
C ALA A 19 1.84 -5.61 -5.91
N ALA A 20 2.25 -4.38 -6.26
CA ALA A 20 1.94 -3.21 -5.46
C ALA A 20 0.43 -2.96 -5.36
N LEU A 21 -0.32 -3.10 -6.46
CA LEU A 21 -1.79 -2.99 -6.44
C LEU A 21 -2.42 -4.05 -5.53
N THR A 22 -1.93 -5.29 -5.57
CA THR A 22 -2.39 -6.35 -4.67
C THR A 22 -2.17 -5.97 -3.22
N THR A 23 -1.02 -5.38 -2.90
CA THR A 23 -0.73 -4.85 -1.55
C THR A 23 -1.69 -3.73 -1.18
N GLU A 24 -1.97 -2.78 -2.07
CA GLU A 24 -2.93 -1.69 -1.82
C GLU A 24 -4.34 -2.24 -1.50
N HIS A 25 -4.80 -3.26 -2.22
CA HIS A 25 -6.08 -3.91 -1.92
C HIS A 25 -6.11 -4.52 -0.50
N ALA A 26 -5.05 -5.22 -0.12
CA ALA A 26 -4.94 -5.83 1.20
C ALA A 26 -4.89 -4.78 2.32
N VAL A 27 -4.15 -3.69 2.10
CA VAL A 27 -4.01 -2.58 3.06
C VAL A 27 -5.35 -1.85 3.25
N ILE A 28 -6.09 -1.60 2.17
CA ILE A 28 -7.43 -1.00 2.26
C ILE A 28 -8.37 -1.87 3.11
N TYR A 29 -8.35 -3.19 2.91
CA TYR A 29 -9.10 -4.12 3.75
C TYR A 29 -8.64 -4.03 5.23
N GLY A 30 -7.33 -4.07 5.45
CA GLY A 30 -6.74 -4.01 6.79
C GLY A 30 -7.08 -2.72 7.54
N TYR A 31 -7.15 -1.57 6.86
CA TYR A 31 -7.59 -0.31 7.48
C TYR A 31 -9.05 -0.34 7.92
N GLY A 32 -9.89 -1.14 7.30
CA GLY A 32 -11.24 -1.42 7.83
C GLY A 32 -11.18 -2.09 9.20
N VAL A 33 -10.27 -3.04 9.39
CA VAL A 33 -10.04 -3.70 10.70
C VAL A 33 -9.45 -2.71 11.71
N VAL A 34 -8.46 -1.91 11.31
CA VAL A 34 -7.88 -0.86 12.16
C VAL A 34 -8.96 0.11 12.64
N SER A 35 -9.82 0.57 11.73
CA SER A 35 -10.93 1.49 12.05
C SER A 35 -11.89 0.92 13.09
N ALA A 36 -12.13 -0.39 13.05
CA ALA A 36 -13.04 -1.07 13.97
C ALA A 36 -12.48 -1.22 15.40
N HIS A 37 -11.16 -1.15 15.57
CA HIS A 37 -10.49 -1.47 16.84
C HIS A 37 -9.63 -0.33 17.41
N CYS A 38 -9.36 0.73 16.64
CA CYS A 38 -8.52 1.83 17.09
C CYS A 38 -9.23 2.75 18.09
N GLN A 39 -8.45 3.55 18.80
CA GLN A 39 -8.99 4.63 19.64
C GLN A 39 -9.58 5.74 18.79
N PRO A 40 -10.64 6.43 19.28
CA PRO A 40 -11.27 7.51 18.52
C PRO A 40 -10.34 8.67 18.17
N ASP A 41 -9.31 8.94 18.95
CA ASP A 41 -8.36 10.03 18.74
C ASP A 41 -7.46 9.83 17.50
N VAL A 42 -7.36 8.61 16.96
CA VAL A 42 -6.63 8.33 15.73
C VAL A 42 -7.53 8.15 14.49
N ASN A 43 -8.84 8.33 14.62
CA ASN A 43 -9.77 8.19 13.49
C ASN A 43 -9.41 9.08 12.29
N ALA A 44 -8.94 10.30 12.54
CA ALA A 44 -8.50 11.19 11.47
C ALA A 44 -7.29 10.62 10.70
N LEU A 45 -6.35 9.99 11.39
CA LEU A 45 -5.20 9.34 10.78
C LEU A 45 -5.63 8.12 9.95
N VAL A 46 -6.55 7.30 10.47
CA VAL A 46 -7.13 6.16 9.74
C VAL A 46 -7.80 6.63 8.45
N SER A 47 -8.64 7.65 8.53
CA SER A 47 -9.35 8.20 7.36
C SER A 47 -8.39 8.77 6.33
N PHE A 48 -7.35 9.47 6.76
CA PHE A 48 -6.31 10.01 5.89
C PHE A 48 -5.56 8.88 5.17
N ALA A 49 -5.10 7.88 5.90
CA ALA A 49 -4.37 6.74 5.34
C ALA A 49 -5.25 5.96 4.34
N LEU A 50 -6.47 5.65 4.72
CA LEU A 50 -7.40 4.91 3.88
C LEU A 50 -7.70 5.65 2.57
N ASN A 51 -7.92 6.97 2.64
CA ASN A 51 -8.15 7.78 1.45
C ASN A 51 -6.92 7.79 0.53
N GLN A 52 -5.71 7.90 1.09
CA GLN A 52 -4.46 7.88 0.33
C GLN A 52 -4.26 6.55 -0.40
N HIS A 53 -4.49 5.42 0.26
CA HIS A 53 -4.41 4.09 -0.36
C HIS A 53 -5.47 3.89 -1.45
N ARG A 54 -6.71 4.36 -1.24
CA ARG A 54 -7.77 4.29 -2.25
C ARG A 54 -7.43 5.09 -3.50
N GLN A 55 -6.93 6.31 -3.34
CA GLN A 55 -6.48 7.13 -4.47
C GLN A 55 -5.33 6.47 -5.23
N ARG A 56 -4.37 5.92 -4.51
CA ARG A 56 -3.22 5.21 -5.12
C ARG A 56 -3.67 3.97 -5.86
N ARG A 57 -4.54 3.15 -5.29
CA ARG A 57 -5.18 2.01 -5.96
C ARG A 57 -5.80 2.43 -7.29
N ASP A 58 -6.61 3.47 -7.28
CA ASP A 58 -7.35 3.91 -8.47
C ASP A 58 -6.38 4.42 -9.56
N GLN A 59 -5.32 5.13 -9.16
CA GLN A 59 -4.27 5.58 -10.08
C GLN A 59 -3.51 4.40 -10.69
N VAL A 60 -3.16 3.39 -9.90
CA VAL A 60 -2.47 2.19 -10.42
C VAL A 60 -3.35 1.40 -11.38
N ILE A 61 -4.64 1.25 -11.08
CA ILE A 61 -5.60 0.62 -11.99
C ILE A 61 -5.62 1.36 -13.33
N ALA A 62 -5.65 2.69 -13.32
CA ALA A 62 -5.59 3.49 -14.54
C ALA A 62 -4.26 3.34 -15.30
N MET A 63 -3.13 3.28 -14.59
CA MET A 63 -1.81 3.05 -15.20
C MET A 63 -1.76 1.69 -15.93
N LEU A 64 -2.24 0.63 -15.29
CA LEU A 64 -2.29 -0.71 -15.89
C LEU A 64 -3.24 -0.76 -17.07
N ALA A 65 -4.42 -0.14 -16.97
CA ALA A 65 -5.36 -0.03 -18.09
C ALA A 65 -4.74 0.68 -19.30
N GLY A 66 -3.99 1.76 -19.08
CA GLY A 66 -3.26 2.48 -20.12
C GLY A 66 -2.18 1.65 -20.81
N ARG A 67 -1.73 0.56 -20.21
CA ARG A 67 -0.76 -0.41 -20.75
C ARG A 67 -1.41 -1.68 -21.29
N SER A 68 -2.75 -1.74 -21.27
CA SER A 68 -3.50 -2.97 -21.60
C SER A 68 -3.07 -4.19 -20.76
N VAL A 69 -2.71 -3.95 -19.50
CA VAL A 69 -2.36 -4.99 -18.53
C VAL A 69 -3.55 -5.24 -17.61
N SER A 70 -3.88 -6.52 -17.40
CA SER A 70 -4.93 -6.93 -16.45
C SER A 70 -4.55 -6.52 -15.04
N ALA A 71 -5.37 -5.66 -14.43
CA ALA A 71 -5.19 -5.27 -13.03
C ALA A 71 -5.68 -6.37 -12.09
N PRO A 72 -4.90 -6.74 -11.05
CA PRO A 72 -5.41 -7.60 -10.00
C PRO A 72 -6.66 -7.01 -9.35
N VAL A 73 -7.63 -7.86 -9.03
CA VAL A 73 -8.84 -7.45 -8.32
C VAL A 73 -8.71 -7.73 -6.83
N ALA A 74 -9.44 -6.96 -6.01
CA ALA A 74 -9.49 -7.21 -4.57
C ALA A 74 -10.06 -8.59 -4.27
N ALA A 75 -9.48 -9.28 -3.29
CA ALA A 75 -10.03 -10.52 -2.76
C ALA A 75 -11.29 -10.23 -1.91
N ALA A 76 -12.13 -11.25 -1.70
CA ALA A 76 -13.30 -11.15 -0.83
C ALA A 76 -12.91 -10.91 0.65
N GLY A 77 -11.71 -11.32 1.05
CA GLY A 77 -11.14 -11.08 2.37
C GLY A 77 -9.67 -11.44 2.38
N TYR A 78 -8.98 -11.01 3.42
CA TYR A 78 -7.54 -11.22 3.59
C TYR A 78 -7.25 -11.78 4.98
N GLN A 79 -6.29 -12.68 5.05
CA GLN A 79 -5.78 -13.15 6.33
C GLN A 79 -4.88 -12.09 6.96
N LEU A 80 -5.16 -11.73 8.21
CA LEU A 80 -4.31 -10.79 8.95
C LEU A 80 -3.02 -11.47 9.43
N PRO A 81 -1.91 -10.74 9.54
CA PRO A 81 -0.64 -11.30 10.00
C PRO A 81 -0.68 -11.74 11.48
N PHE A 82 -1.59 -11.20 12.27
CA PHE A 82 -1.82 -11.53 13.67
C PHE A 82 -3.25 -11.13 14.07
N PRO A 83 -3.80 -11.67 15.18
CA PRO A 83 -5.11 -11.28 15.69
C PRO A 83 -5.14 -9.80 16.10
N VAL A 84 -6.26 -9.12 15.82
CA VAL A 84 -6.48 -7.72 16.21
C VAL A 84 -7.69 -7.64 17.11
N ASN A 85 -7.45 -7.40 18.40
CA ASN A 85 -8.49 -7.45 19.45
C ASN A 85 -8.60 -6.16 20.27
N ASN A 86 -7.66 -5.24 20.11
CA ASN A 86 -7.56 -4.03 20.92
C ASN A 86 -6.87 -2.89 20.11
N PRO A 87 -6.87 -1.65 20.63
CA PRO A 87 -6.25 -0.52 19.91
C PRO A 87 -4.76 -0.66 19.65
N THR A 88 -4.00 -1.30 20.53
CA THR A 88 -2.57 -1.53 20.31
C THR A 88 -2.33 -2.49 19.15
N ASP A 89 -3.09 -3.58 19.08
CA ASP A 89 -3.04 -4.51 17.94
C ASP A 89 -3.41 -3.79 16.63
N ALA A 90 -4.44 -2.95 16.66
CA ALA A 90 -4.86 -2.17 15.48
C ALA A 90 -3.76 -1.24 14.99
N THR A 91 -3.09 -0.53 15.90
CA THR A 91 -1.98 0.36 15.55
C THR A 91 -0.76 -0.43 15.04
N SER A 92 -0.49 -1.59 15.62
CA SER A 92 0.56 -2.51 15.16
C SER A 92 0.26 -3.04 13.76
N LEU A 93 -1.00 -3.36 13.45
CA LEU A 93 -1.43 -3.75 12.10
C LEU A 93 -1.21 -2.60 11.11
N ALA A 94 -1.60 -1.38 11.46
CA ALA A 94 -1.40 -0.22 10.60
C ALA A 94 0.09 0.00 10.28
N THR A 95 0.96 -0.06 11.28
CA THR A 95 2.41 0.04 11.08
C THR A 95 2.95 -1.06 10.16
N ARG A 96 2.51 -2.30 10.38
CA ARG A 96 2.92 -3.43 9.56
C ARG A 96 2.49 -3.26 8.10
N MET A 97 1.27 -2.84 7.86
CA MET A 97 0.74 -2.62 6.51
C MET A 97 1.50 -1.54 5.76
N GLU A 98 1.86 -0.44 6.43
CA GLU A 98 2.67 0.61 5.79
C GLU A 98 4.06 0.09 5.42
N LYS A 99 4.69 -0.69 6.26
CA LYS A 99 5.99 -1.33 5.95
C LYS A 99 5.89 -2.30 4.77
N ASP A 100 4.86 -3.12 4.72
CA ASP A 100 4.62 -4.02 3.58
C ASP A 100 4.42 -3.22 2.28
N THR A 101 3.74 -2.07 2.38
CA THR A 101 3.55 -1.15 1.26
C THR A 101 4.87 -0.53 0.81
N GLU A 102 5.76 -0.14 1.73
CA GLU A 102 7.09 0.36 1.41
C GLU A 102 7.89 -0.67 0.60
N VAL A 103 7.87 -1.94 1.00
CA VAL A 103 8.55 -3.03 0.28
C VAL A 103 8.01 -3.17 -1.14
N ALA A 104 6.69 -3.16 -1.30
CA ALA A 104 6.04 -3.29 -2.62
C ALA A 104 6.39 -2.12 -3.55
N TRP A 105 6.37 -0.88 -3.05
CA TRP A 105 6.69 0.30 -3.86
C TRP A 105 8.18 0.44 -4.13
N ARG A 106 9.04 -0.02 -3.24
CA ARG A 106 10.49 -0.13 -3.54
C ARG A 106 10.73 -1.06 -4.73
N ALA A 107 10.08 -2.21 -4.78
CA ALA A 107 10.19 -3.11 -5.94
C ALA A 107 9.73 -2.44 -7.24
N VAL A 108 8.67 -1.62 -7.21
CA VAL A 108 8.25 -0.83 -8.37
C VAL A 108 9.34 0.14 -8.81
N ILE A 109 9.96 0.86 -7.87
CA ILE A 109 11.05 1.80 -8.18
C ILE A 109 12.23 1.08 -8.84
N GLU A 110 12.61 -0.08 -8.31
CA GLU A 110 13.73 -0.88 -8.81
C GLU A 110 13.48 -1.42 -10.23
N GLN A 111 12.23 -1.74 -10.57
CA GLN A 111 11.84 -2.28 -11.87
C GLN A 111 11.36 -1.22 -12.87
N ALA A 112 11.17 0.02 -12.43
CA ALA A 112 10.62 1.09 -13.26
C ALA A 112 11.49 1.36 -14.50
N GLN A 113 10.86 1.40 -15.67
CA GLN A 113 11.50 1.66 -16.95
C GLN A 113 11.35 3.12 -17.40
N THR A 114 10.46 3.89 -16.78
CA THR A 114 10.21 5.29 -17.10
C THR A 114 10.43 6.19 -15.90
N PRO A 115 10.81 7.47 -16.11
CA PRO A 115 10.91 8.44 -15.02
C PRO A 115 9.58 8.65 -14.29
N GLU A 116 8.45 8.59 -15.01
CA GLU A 116 7.10 8.76 -14.45
C GLU A 116 6.77 7.65 -13.46
N ASP A 117 7.03 6.39 -13.82
CA ASP A 117 6.80 5.25 -12.94
C ASP A 117 7.70 5.31 -11.70
N ARG A 118 8.95 5.68 -11.90
CA ARG A 118 9.90 5.83 -10.80
C ARG A 118 9.45 6.93 -9.84
N LYS A 119 9.02 8.07 -10.37
CA LYS A 119 8.50 9.18 -9.57
C LYS A 119 7.25 8.77 -8.79
N PHE A 120 6.33 8.05 -9.42
CA PHE A 120 5.13 7.52 -8.76
C PHE A 120 5.51 6.59 -7.61
N GLY A 121 6.42 5.66 -7.85
CA GLY A 121 6.91 4.73 -6.83
C GLY A 121 7.58 5.42 -5.65
N VAL A 122 8.44 6.41 -5.91
CA VAL A 122 9.08 7.21 -4.85
C VAL A 122 8.06 7.98 -4.03
N THR A 123 7.06 8.57 -4.66
CA THR A 123 5.97 9.27 -3.97
C THR A 123 5.19 8.31 -3.07
N ALA A 124 4.80 7.13 -3.59
CA ALA A 124 4.07 6.13 -2.85
C ALA A 124 4.87 5.59 -1.66
N LEU A 125 6.14 5.25 -1.87
CA LEU A 125 7.06 4.80 -0.81
C LEU A 125 7.18 5.86 0.29
N THR A 126 7.40 7.11 -0.07
CA THR A 126 7.55 8.22 0.87
C THR A 126 6.30 8.43 1.70
N GLN A 127 5.13 8.40 1.07
CA GLN A 127 3.84 8.53 1.76
C GLN A 127 3.63 7.42 2.78
N SER A 128 3.93 6.17 2.43
CA SER A 128 3.81 5.04 3.35
C SER A 128 4.84 5.10 4.49
N ALA A 129 6.06 5.52 4.21
CA ALA A 129 7.08 5.74 5.24
C ALA A 129 6.67 6.81 6.27
N VAL A 130 6.04 7.89 5.80
CA VAL A 130 5.49 8.94 6.68
C VAL A 130 4.35 8.38 7.54
N LEU A 131 3.44 7.60 6.95
CA LEU A 131 2.37 6.96 7.72
C LEU A 131 2.92 5.97 8.74
N ALA A 132 3.90 5.14 8.37
CA ALA A 132 4.57 4.22 9.30
C ALA A 132 5.17 4.97 10.49
N ALA A 133 5.83 6.11 10.25
CA ALA A 133 6.38 6.96 11.31
C ALA A 133 5.28 7.50 12.24
N ARG A 134 4.15 7.95 11.67
CA ARG A 134 3.00 8.44 12.45
C ARG A 134 2.39 7.32 13.31
N TRP A 135 2.26 6.12 12.78
CA TRP A 135 1.77 4.97 13.54
C TRP A 135 2.76 4.52 14.63
N ASN A 136 4.06 4.53 14.34
CA ASN A 136 5.09 4.28 15.36
C ASN A 136 5.01 5.30 16.50
N GLN A 137 4.72 6.55 16.18
CA GLN A 137 4.53 7.59 17.19
C GLN A 137 3.32 7.28 18.09
N VAL A 138 2.21 6.81 17.53
CA VAL A 138 1.02 6.37 18.29
C VAL A 138 1.36 5.18 19.18
N LEU A 139 2.16 4.22 18.67
CA LEU A 139 2.64 3.06 19.44
C LEU A 139 3.66 3.41 20.54
N GLY A 140 4.31 4.56 20.45
CA GLY A 140 5.42 4.92 21.33
C GLY A 140 6.72 4.18 21.02
N VAL A 141 6.88 3.69 19.78
CA VAL A 141 8.10 3.00 19.31
C VAL A 141 9.13 4.02 18.83
N ASN A 142 10.39 3.81 19.21
CA ASN A 142 11.51 4.65 18.79
C ASN A 142 12.66 3.76 18.24
N PRO A 143 13.35 4.22 17.16
CA PRO A 143 13.05 5.42 16.36
C PRO A 143 11.72 5.27 15.60
N ILE A 144 11.03 6.39 15.34
CA ILE A 144 9.76 6.38 14.60
C ILE A 144 9.98 6.20 13.09
N THR A 145 11.17 6.51 12.59
CA THR A 145 11.52 6.43 11.16
C THR A 145 12.53 5.33 10.90
N THR A 146 12.53 4.84 9.67
CA THR A 146 13.51 3.88 9.12
C THR A 146 14.39 4.59 8.10
N ALA A 147 15.71 4.38 8.17
CA ALA A 147 16.67 5.06 7.28
C ALA A 147 16.48 4.70 5.80
N PHE A 148 16.14 3.45 5.52
CA PHE A 148 15.94 2.93 4.16
C PHE A 148 14.58 2.21 4.08
N PRO A 149 13.46 2.95 3.90
CA PRO A 149 12.13 2.35 3.85
C PRO A 149 12.03 1.28 2.74
N GLY A 150 11.40 0.17 3.06
CA GLY A 150 11.24 -0.95 2.12
C GLY A 150 12.50 -1.81 1.93
N ALA A 151 13.53 -1.64 2.76
CA ALA A 151 14.77 -2.41 2.67
C ALA A 151 14.72 -3.75 3.43
N ASP A 152 13.71 -3.97 4.27
CA ASP A 152 13.57 -5.12 5.17
C ASP A 152 12.83 -6.28 4.52
#